data_fb353d736ce515e0e44a8dcab056f133
#
_entry.id   fb353d736ce515e0e44a8dcab056f133
#
_cell.length_a   1.000
_cell.length_b   1.000
_cell.length_c   1.000
_cell.angle_alpha   90.00
_cell.angle_beta   90.00
_cell.angle_gamma   90.00
#
_symmetry.space_group_name_H-M   'P 1'
#
loop_
_entity.id
_entity.type
_entity.pdbx_description
1 polymer ?
#
loop_
_entity_poly.entity_id
_entity_poly.type
_entity_poly.pdbx_seq_one_letter_code
_entity_poly.pdbx_strand_id
1 'polypeptide(L)'
;MKPNAVLDGAKAYIFDMDGTLVDNLAYHVRAYHIFSRRYGHELTDAQIIGWTGATNRYFMERILGRPASADEAKRMEDEKESLYRTLYAPHLALAPGARELLDRAHRAGIVCAVASGAPTQNIDFVLDGLRIRDVFAAVVDASQYARGKPAPDCFLTAAAKIGVAPPDCVVFEDAVYGVQAAHAAGMRVVALTTSSSRATLEAASADLVVASFTELMA
;
A
#
# COMPACT_ATOMS: atom_id res chain seq x y z
N MET A 1 -23.29 -4.09 8.22
CA MET A 1 -22.57 -4.26 9.51
C MET A 1 -22.25 -2.87 10.03
N LYS A 2 -22.26 -2.63 11.36
CA LYS A 2 -21.80 -1.32 11.87
C LYS A 2 -20.31 -1.19 11.52
N PRO A 3 -19.82 -0.02 11.04
CA PRO A 3 -18.42 0.17 10.63
C PRO A 3 -17.41 -0.29 11.68
N ASN A 4 -17.76 -0.18 12.96
CA ASN A 4 -16.90 -0.52 14.08
C ASN A 4 -16.75 -2.03 14.35
N ALA A 5 -17.65 -2.90 13.85
CA ALA A 5 -17.59 -4.33 14.17
C ALA A 5 -16.32 -5.03 13.64
N VAL A 6 -15.75 -4.54 12.52
CA VAL A 6 -14.49 -5.07 11.96
C VAL A 6 -13.29 -4.67 12.83
N LEU A 7 -13.37 -3.53 13.50
CA LEU A 7 -12.29 -3.00 14.35
C LEU A 7 -12.37 -3.52 15.79
N ASP A 8 -13.51 -4.09 16.20
CA ASP A 8 -13.74 -4.52 17.59
C ASP A 8 -12.73 -5.61 18.00
N GLY A 9 -12.14 -5.45 19.18
CA GLY A 9 -11.18 -6.38 19.75
C GLY A 9 -9.82 -6.43 19.04
N ALA A 10 -9.57 -5.55 18.06
CA ALA A 10 -8.25 -5.46 17.41
C ALA A 10 -7.19 -5.02 18.43
N LYS A 11 -6.03 -5.68 18.38
CA LYS A 11 -4.82 -5.31 19.14
C LYS A 11 -3.79 -4.60 18.28
N ALA A 12 -3.90 -4.77 16.95
CA ALA A 12 -3.02 -4.10 16.01
C ALA A 12 -3.74 -3.67 14.74
N TYR A 13 -3.28 -2.56 14.16
CA TYR A 13 -3.60 -2.08 12.83
C TYR A 13 -2.36 -2.16 11.94
N ILE A 14 -2.49 -2.82 10.79
CA ILE A 14 -1.41 -2.93 9.80
C ILE A 14 -1.87 -2.21 8.54
N PHE A 15 -1.15 -1.17 8.16
CA PHE A 15 -1.50 -0.33 7.02
C PHE A 15 -0.65 -0.69 5.81
N ASP A 16 -1.29 -0.90 4.66
CA ASP A 16 -0.61 -0.61 3.40
C ASP A 16 -0.34 0.89 3.30
N MET A 17 0.57 1.28 2.39
CA MET A 17 0.97 2.68 2.27
C MET A 17 0.34 3.35 1.05
N ASP A 18 0.67 2.87 -0.15
CA ASP A 18 0.28 3.52 -1.41
C ASP A 18 -1.18 3.23 -1.73
N GLY A 19 -2.00 4.28 -1.89
CA GLY A 19 -3.44 4.14 -2.02
C GLY A 19 -4.18 3.95 -0.69
N THR A 20 -3.48 3.74 0.41
CA THR A 20 -4.06 3.51 1.74
C THR A 20 -3.73 4.64 2.71
N LEU A 21 -2.50 4.70 3.26
CA LEU A 21 -2.10 5.84 4.12
C LEU A 21 -2.01 7.15 3.35
N VAL A 22 -1.69 7.08 2.07
CA VAL A 22 -1.60 8.20 1.14
C VAL A 22 -2.34 7.86 -0.16
N ASP A 23 -3.08 8.82 -0.73
CA ASP A 23 -3.74 8.67 -2.02
C ASP A 23 -2.82 9.21 -3.13
N ASN A 24 -2.01 8.31 -3.68
CA ASN A 24 -0.92 8.68 -4.58
C ASN A 24 -0.92 7.93 -5.92
N LEU A 25 -1.94 7.13 -6.23
CA LEU A 25 -2.01 6.35 -7.47
C LEU A 25 -1.86 7.23 -8.72
N ALA A 26 -2.51 8.41 -8.75
CA ALA A 26 -2.42 9.34 -9.88
C ALA A 26 -0.98 9.81 -10.16
N TYR A 27 -0.14 9.91 -9.12
CA TYR A 27 1.26 10.30 -9.26
C TYR A 27 2.13 9.15 -9.75
N HIS A 28 1.84 7.93 -9.36
CA HIS A 28 2.46 6.74 -9.94
C HIS A 28 2.13 6.60 -11.42
N VAL A 29 0.86 6.76 -11.80
CA VAL A 29 0.42 6.76 -13.21
C VAL A 29 1.16 7.84 -14.00
N ARG A 30 1.19 9.08 -13.49
CA ARG A 30 1.92 10.19 -14.14
C ARG A 30 3.42 9.91 -14.26
N ALA A 31 4.04 9.33 -13.24
CA ALA A 31 5.45 8.95 -13.29
C ALA A 31 5.70 7.91 -14.38
N TYR A 32 4.85 6.89 -14.51
CA TYR A 32 4.96 5.90 -15.59
C TYR A 32 4.78 6.50 -16.98
N HIS A 33 3.87 7.44 -17.18
CA HIS A 33 3.72 8.14 -18.46
C HIS A 33 4.98 8.91 -18.86
N ILE A 34 5.56 9.68 -17.93
CA ILE A 34 6.78 10.44 -18.20
C ILE A 34 7.94 9.49 -18.42
N PHE A 35 8.06 8.48 -17.58
CA PHE A 35 9.13 7.50 -17.61
C PHE A 35 9.12 6.69 -18.91
N SER A 36 7.97 6.11 -19.28
CA SER A 36 7.87 5.26 -20.47
C SER A 36 8.21 6.02 -21.78
N ARG A 37 7.82 7.30 -21.86
CA ARG A 37 8.19 8.16 -23.01
C ARG A 37 9.69 8.33 -23.18
N ARG A 38 10.49 8.32 -22.10
CA ARG A 38 11.96 8.37 -22.19
C ARG A 38 12.54 7.14 -22.87
N TYR A 39 11.80 6.03 -22.84
CA TYR A 39 12.15 4.76 -23.47
C TYR A 39 11.42 4.55 -24.81
N GLY A 40 10.78 5.61 -25.36
CA GLY A 40 10.10 5.57 -26.66
C GLY A 40 8.73 4.90 -26.65
N HIS A 41 8.11 4.71 -25.47
CA HIS A 41 6.81 4.07 -25.31
C HIS A 41 5.76 5.03 -24.76
N GLU A 42 4.52 4.92 -25.27
CA GLU A 42 3.34 5.56 -24.67
C GLU A 42 2.48 4.49 -24.03
N LEU A 43 2.38 4.53 -22.71
CA LEU A 43 1.46 3.66 -21.96
C LEU A 43 0.13 4.40 -21.77
N THR A 44 -0.97 3.66 -21.81
CA THR A 44 -2.28 4.18 -21.40
C THR A 44 -2.51 3.98 -19.90
N ASP A 45 -3.40 4.75 -19.28
CA ASP A 45 -3.80 4.57 -17.88
C ASP A 45 -4.28 3.13 -17.62
N ALA A 46 -5.09 2.59 -18.55
CA ALA A 46 -5.60 1.23 -18.45
C ALA A 46 -4.48 0.17 -18.42
N GLN A 47 -3.40 0.37 -19.18
CA GLN A 47 -2.24 -0.53 -19.14
C GLN A 47 -1.51 -0.42 -17.78
N ILE A 48 -1.23 0.81 -17.34
CA ILE A 48 -0.53 1.05 -16.07
C ILE A 48 -1.34 0.48 -14.90
N ILE A 49 -2.63 0.81 -14.82
CA ILE A 49 -3.53 0.33 -13.77
C ILE A 49 -3.70 -1.19 -13.84
N GLY A 50 -3.83 -1.75 -15.05
CA GLY A 50 -3.97 -3.19 -15.25
C GLY A 50 -2.72 -4.00 -14.87
N TRP A 51 -1.56 -3.35 -14.75
CA TRP A 51 -0.32 -3.98 -14.27
C TRP A 51 -0.07 -3.75 -12.78
N THR A 52 -0.91 -2.96 -12.10
CA THR A 52 -0.79 -2.72 -10.65
C THR A 52 -0.85 -4.04 -9.89
N GLY A 53 0.10 -4.23 -8.98
CA GLY A 53 0.29 -5.48 -8.25
C GLY A 53 1.33 -6.43 -8.87
N ALA A 54 1.77 -6.19 -10.12
CA ALA A 54 2.93 -6.85 -10.68
C ALA A 54 4.24 -6.27 -10.10
N THR A 55 5.33 -7.01 -10.27
CA THR A 55 6.66 -6.53 -9.85
C THR A 55 7.13 -5.36 -10.72
N ASN A 56 7.96 -4.47 -10.16
CA ASN A 56 8.57 -3.39 -10.95
C ASN A 56 9.33 -3.93 -12.16
N ARG A 57 10.02 -5.07 -12.03
CA ARG A 57 10.69 -5.74 -13.15
C ARG A 57 9.73 -6.06 -14.29
N TYR A 58 8.52 -6.54 -14.00
CA TYR A 58 7.50 -6.81 -15.03
C TYR A 58 7.17 -5.55 -15.83
N PHE A 59 6.96 -4.40 -15.15
CA PHE A 59 6.75 -3.11 -15.82
C PHE A 59 7.92 -2.72 -16.71
N MET A 60 9.17 -2.86 -16.21
CA MET A 60 10.37 -2.49 -16.96
C MET A 60 10.54 -3.35 -18.22
N GLU A 61 10.32 -4.66 -18.11
CA GLU A 61 10.38 -5.57 -19.26
C GLU A 61 9.29 -5.26 -20.31
N ARG A 62 8.10 -4.85 -19.87
CA ARG A 62 7.02 -4.40 -20.77
C ARG A 62 7.38 -3.11 -21.49
N ILE A 63 7.99 -2.16 -20.81
CA ILE A 63 8.48 -0.90 -21.39
C ILE A 63 9.63 -1.17 -22.35
N LEU A 64 10.53 -2.08 -22.05
CA LEU A 64 11.65 -2.43 -22.92
C LEU A 64 11.24 -3.31 -24.13
N GLY A 65 10.11 -4.02 -24.05
CA GLY A 65 9.71 -5.02 -25.04
C GLY A 65 10.61 -6.27 -25.07
N ARG A 66 11.45 -6.44 -24.03
CA ARG A 66 12.40 -7.57 -23.88
C ARG A 66 12.72 -7.83 -22.40
N PRO A 67 13.28 -9.00 -22.06
CA PRO A 67 13.82 -9.23 -20.71
C PRO A 67 14.86 -8.19 -20.33
N ALA A 68 14.82 -7.77 -19.05
CA ALA A 68 15.82 -6.87 -18.45
C ALA A 68 16.78 -7.67 -17.56
N SER A 69 18.06 -7.28 -17.54
CA SER A 69 18.97 -7.75 -16.50
C SER A 69 18.52 -7.19 -15.13
N ALA A 70 18.97 -7.83 -14.04
CA ALA A 70 18.64 -7.35 -12.70
C ALA A 70 19.08 -5.89 -12.47
N ASP A 71 20.31 -5.56 -12.90
CA ASP A 71 20.87 -4.21 -12.76
C ASP A 71 20.14 -3.18 -13.64
N GLU A 72 19.70 -3.58 -14.84
CA GLU A 72 18.93 -2.71 -15.73
C GLU A 72 17.56 -2.43 -15.14
N ALA A 73 16.85 -3.46 -14.70
CA ALA A 73 15.54 -3.33 -14.07
C ALA A 73 15.62 -2.45 -12.81
N LYS A 74 16.66 -2.65 -11.99
CA LYS A 74 16.86 -1.85 -10.77
C LYS A 74 17.13 -0.39 -11.07
N ARG A 75 17.98 -0.06 -12.06
CA ARG A 75 18.21 1.33 -12.45
C ARG A 75 16.95 2.01 -12.97
N MET A 76 16.17 1.30 -13.78
CA MET A 76 14.90 1.80 -14.32
C MET A 76 13.86 2.02 -13.21
N GLU A 77 13.78 1.11 -12.26
CA GLU A 77 12.94 1.25 -11.06
C GLU A 77 13.34 2.50 -10.27
N ASP A 78 14.64 2.66 -9.96
CA ASP A 78 15.12 3.81 -9.19
C ASP A 78 14.84 5.14 -9.90
N GLU A 79 14.97 5.20 -11.22
CA GLU A 79 14.63 6.37 -12.03
C GLU A 79 13.13 6.68 -11.93
N LYS A 80 12.27 5.70 -12.13
CA LYS A 80 10.81 5.87 -12.06
C LYS A 80 10.38 6.28 -10.65
N GLU A 81 10.91 5.65 -9.61
CA GLU A 81 10.54 5.97 -8.24
C GLU A 81 11.05 7.36 -7.80
N SER A 82 12.23 7.77 -8.27
CA SER A 82 12.72 9.14 -8.06
C SER A 82 11.79 10.17 -8.71
N LEU A 83 11.31 9.89 -9.92
CA LEU A 83 10.36 10.75 -10.62
C LEU A 83 9.02 10.84 -9.87
N TYR A 84 8.50 9.69 -9.40
CA TYR A 84 7.30 9.64 -8.56
C TYR A 84 7.45 10.54 -7.32
N ARG A 85 8.52 10.39 -6.54
CA ARG A 85 8.76 11.22 -5.35
C ARG A 85 8.82 12.70 -5.68
N THR A 86 9.47 13.08 -6.78
CA THR A 86 9.54 14.48 -7.24
C THR A 86 8.15 15.04 -7.57
N LEU A 87 7.33 14.24 -8.25
CA LEU A 87 5.97 14.66 -8.65
C LEU A 87 5.03 14.75 -7.46
N TYR A 88 5.16 13.84 -6.49
CA TYR A 88 4.26 13.76 -5.35
C TYR A 88 4.66 14.69 -4.19
N ALA A 89 5.93 15.08 -4.06
CA ALA A 89 6.42 15.89 -2.94
C ALA A 89 5.57 17.15 -2.64
N PRO A 90 5.12 17.95 -3.64
CA PRO A 90 4.29 19.14 -3.36
C PRO A 90 2.87 18.81 -2.86
N HIS A 91 2.46 17.56 -2.95
CA HIS A 91 1.10 17.09 -2.66
C HIS A 91 1.06 16.03 -1.56
N LEU A 92 2.22 15.76 -0.94
CA LEU A 92 2.35 14.73 0.08
C LEU A 92 1.43 15.02 1.26
N ALA A 93 0.42 14.18 1.43
CA ALA A 93 -0.58 14.30 2.50
C ALA A 93 -1.11 12.91 2.88
N LEU A 94 -1.51 12.77 4.15
CA LEU A 94 -2.27 11.61 4.61
C LEU A 94 -3.63 11.54 3.92
N ALA A 95 -4.09 10.32 3.67
CA ALA A 95 -5.46 10.07 3.24
C ALA A 95 -6.48 10.63 4.27
N PRO A 96 -7.67 11.10 3.82
CA PRO A 96 -8.66 11.70 4.72
C PRO A 96 -9.03 10.79 5.89
N GLY A 97 -8.89 11.27 7.12
CA GLY A 97 -9.19 10.56 8.36
C GLY A 97 -8.08 9.64 8.88
N ALA A 98 -6.96 9.50 8.13
CA ALA A 98 -5.86 8.61 8.57
C ALA A 98 -5.19 9.12 9.85
N ARG A 99 -4.97 10.44 9.98
CA ARG A 99 -4.39 11.02 11.20
C ARG A 99 -5.25 10.72 12.42
N GLU A 100 -6.54 10.96 12.30
CA GLU A 100 -7.52 10.75 13.37
C GLU A 100 -7.61 9.26 13.77
N LEU A 101 -7.52 8.33 12.79
CA LEU A 101 -7.49 6.90 13.07
C LEU A 101 -6.21 6.50 13.82
N LEU A 102 -5.05 7.00 13.40
CA LEU A 102 -3.77 6.74 14.08
C LEU A 102 -3.78 7.28 15.50
N ASP A 103 -4.29 8.49 15.71
CA ASP A 103 -4.40 9.11 17.04
C ASP A 103 -5.38 8.34 17.93
N ARG A 104 -6.49 7.83 17.36
CA ARG A 104 -7.45 6.98 18.07
C ARG A 104 -6.83 5.64 18.46
N ALA A 105 -6.10 5.00 17.54
CA ALA A 105 -5.38 3.75 17.80
C ALA A 105 -4.39 3.92 18.95
N HIS A 106 -3.57 4.97 18.90
CA HIS A 106 -2.61 5.28 19.96
C HIS A 106 -3.28 5.45 21.34
N ARG A 107 -4.37 6.24 21.43
CA ARG A 107 -5.13 6.42 22.68
C ARG A 107 -5.76 5.13 23.20
N ALA A 108 -6.11 4.21 22.30
CA ALA A 108 -6.69 2.90 22.65
C ALA A 108 -5.64 1.83 22.95
N GLY A 109 -4.34 2.14 22.86
CA GLY A 109 -3.25 1.17 23.03
C GLY A 109 -3.14 0.15 21.91
N ILE A 110 -3.72 0.44 20.72
CA ILE A 110 -3.64 -0.41 19.54
C ILE A 110 -2.29 -0.15 18.84
N VAL A 111 -1.53 -1.21 18.63
CA VAL A 111 -0.21 -1.13 17.98
C VAL A 111 -0.39 -0.93 16.48
N CYS A 112 0.33 0.04 15.89
CA CYS A 112 0.29 0.30 14.46
C CYS A 112 1.57 -0.17 13.77
N ALA A 113 1.44 -0.71 12.55
CA ALA A 113 2.55 -1.08 11.68
C ALA A 113 2.25 -0.72 10.22
N VAL A 114 3.29 -0.55 9.42
CA VAL A 114 3.21 -0.42 7.95
C VAL A 114 3.71 -1.70 7.30
N ALA A 115 3.00 -2.18 6.27
CA ALA A 115 3.42 -3.30 5.42
C ALA A 115 3.16 -2.98 3.95
N SER A 116 4.20 -2.54 3.24
CA SER A 116 4.10 -2.05 1.86
C SER A 116 4.96 -2.85 0.89
N GLY A 117 4.50 -2.92 -0.37
CA GLY A 117 5.29 -3.42 -1.50
C GLY A 117 6.24 -2.37 -2.09
N ALA A 118 6.26 -1.16 -1.54
CA ALA A 118 7.12 -0.09 -2.00
C ALA A 118 8.60 -0.31 -1.60
N PRO A 119 9.55 0.23 -2.37
CA PRO A 119 10.95 0.29 -1.96
C PRO A 119 11.13 1.21 -0.74
N THR A 120 12.16 0.91 0.07
CA THR A 120 12.46 1.63 1.31
C THR A 120 12.47 3.16 1.12
N GLN A 121 13.05 3.66 0.02
CA GLN A 121 13.14 5.10 -0.24
C GLN A 121 11.77 5.79 -0.41
N ASN A 122 10.75 5.06 -0.90
CA ASN A 122 9.39 5.61 -0.99
C ASN A 122 8.73 5.63 0.39
N ILE A 123 8.95 4.59 1.19
CA ILE A 123 8.45 4.54 2.56
C ILE A 123 9.08 5.66 3.40
N ASP A 124 10.39 5.84 3.31
CA ASP A 124 11.09 6.93 3.98
C ASP A 124 10.55 8.30 3.54
N PHE A 125 10.38 8.50 2.23
CA PHE A 125 9.81 9.73 1.68
C PHE A 125 8.41 10.03 2.26
N VAL A 126 7.54 9.03 2.38
CA VAL A 126 6.19 9.21 2.90
C VAL A 126 6.20 9.40 4.42
N LEU A 127 6.79 8.47 5.17
CA LEU A 127 6.68 8.46 6.62
C LEU A 127 7.45 9.61 7.27
N ASP A 128 8.63 9.94 6.77
CA ASP A 128 9.46 11.03 7.31
C ASP A 128 8.95 12.38 6.81
N GLY A 129 8.53 12.48 5.54
CA GLY A 129 7.93 13.68 4.99
C GLY A 129 6.65 14.10 5.72
N LEU A 130 5.84 13.14 6.15
CA LEU A 130 4.61 13.35 6.93
C LEU A 130 4.86 13.39 8.45
N ARG A 131 6.08 13.11 8.91
CA ARG A 131 6.47 13.02 10.32
C ARG A 131 5.58 12.07 11.13
N ILE A 132 5.38 10.87 10.58
CA ILE A 132 4.54 9.83 11.20
C ILE A 132 5.29 8.52 11.48
N ARG A 133 6.58 8.44 11.19
CA ARG A 133 7.36 7.21 11.37
C ARG A 133 7.26 6.66 12.80
N ASP A 134 7.36 7.53 13.79
CA ASP A 134 7.36 7.17 15.21
C ASP A 134 6.00 6.66 15.71
N VAL A 135 4.94 6.79 14.91
CA VAL A 135 3.61 6.23 15.22
C VAL A 135 3.60 4.71 15.02
N PHE A 136 4.50 4.18 14.18
CA PHE A 136 4.52 2.77 13.79
C PHE A 136 5.59 1.99 14.56
N ALA A 137 5.18 0.94 15.26
CA ALA A 137 6.07 0.03 15.98
C ALA A 137 6.93 -0.82 15.03
N ALA A 138 6.45 -1.05 13.80
CA ALA A 138 7.20 -1.73 12.76
C ALA A 138 6.87 -1.15 11.37
N VAL A 139 7.88 -1.17 10.50
CA VAL A 139 7.76 -0.85 9.08
C VAL A 139 8.36 -2.00 8.29
N VAL A 140 7.58 -2.54 7.37
CA VAL A 140 7.94 -3.66 6.48
C VAL A 140 7.89 -3.18 5.04
N ASP A 141 9.02 -3.24 4.35
CA ASP A 141 9.18 -2.92 2.93
C ASP A 141 9.36 -4.19 2.08
N ALA A 142 9.40 -4.03 0.76
CA ALA A 142 9.52 -5.13 -0.20
C ALA A 142 10.77 -6.01 -0.03
N SER A 143 11.83 -5.54 0.64
CA SER A 143 13.06 -6.30 0.86
C SER A 143 12.98 -7.28 2.03
N GLN A 144 11.95 -7.19 2.86
CA GLN A 144 11.86 -7.90 4.15
C GLN A 144 10.97 -9.16 4.10
N TYR A 145 10.43 -9.51 2.95
CA TYR A 145 9.64 -10.71 2.74
C TYR A 145 9.89 -11.32 1.36
N ALA A 146 9.56 -12.61 1.20
CA ALA A 146 9.93 -13.36 0.01
C ALA A 146 8.93 -13.23 -1.14
N ARG A 147 7.63 -13.22 -0.84
CA ARG A 147 6.55 -13.23 -1.84
C ARG A 147 5.66 -12.02 -1.66
N GLY A 148 5.49 -11.24 -2.74
CA GLY A 148 4.55 -10.11 -2.76
C GLY A 148 3.08 -10.54 -2.68
N LYS A 149 2.19 -9.60 -2.37
CA LYS A 149 0.74 -9.77 -2.41
C LYS A 149 0.33 -10.40 -3.77
N PRO A 150 -0.55 -11.40 -3.81
CA PRO A 150 -1.49 -11.82 -2.76
C PRO A 150 -0.94 -12.83 -1.73
N ALA A 151 0.36 -13.14 -1.72
CA ALA A 151 0.93 -13.92 -0.63
C ALA A 151 0.88 -13.14 0.70
N PRO A 152 0.68 -13.81 1.84
CA PRO A 152 0.48 -13.16 3.14
C PRO A 152 1.76 -12.60 3.76
N ASP A 153 2.91 -12.82 3.14
CA ASP A 153 4.24 -12.71 3.74
C ASP A 153 4.48 -11.31 4.37
N CYS A 154 4.09 -10.23 3.70
CA CYS A 154 4.30 -8.86 4.20
C CYS A 154 3.51 -8.60 5.50
N PHE A 155 2.24 -9.02 5.56
CA PHE A 155 1.39 -8.82 6.73
C PHE A 155 1.79 -9.74 7.88
N LEU A 156 2.15 -11.00 7.61
CA LEU A 156 2.68 -11.91 8.62
C LEU A 156 4.01 -11.41 9.19
N THR A 157 4.89 -10.85 8.36
CA THR A 157 6.15 -10.23 8.80
C THR A 157 5.87 -9.04 9.72
N ALA A 158 4.90 -8.17 9.37
CA ALA A 158 4.52 -7.04 10.21
C ALA A 158 3.97 -7.49 11.56
N ALA A 159 3.02 -8.44 11.56
CA ALA A 159 2.43 -9.00 12.78
C ALA A 159 3.48 -9.63 13.70
N ALA A 160 4.43 -10.40 13.12
CA ALA A 160 5.52 -11.00 13.88
C ALA A 160 6.44 -9.95 14.51
N LYS A 161 6.77 -8.86 13.78
CA LYS A 161 7.61 -7.77 14.30
C LYS A 161 6.98 -7.02 15.46
N ILE A 162 5.66 -6.87 15.46
CA ILE A 162 4.93 -6.19 16.55
C ILE A 162 4.46 -7.15 17.64
N GLY A 163 4.68 -8.47 17.49
CA GLY A 163 4.33 -9.48 18.48
C GLY A 163 2.81 -9.69 18.67
N VAL A 164 2.00 -9.45 17.62
CA VAL A 164 0.52 -9.60 17.68
C VAL A 164 0.10 -10.76 16.78
N ALA A 165 -0.79 -11.61 17.29
CA ALA A 165 -1.30 -12.75 16.52
C ALA A 165 -2.17 -12.26 15.33
N PRO A 166 -2.09 -12.90 14.15
CA PRO A 166 -2.84 -12.49 12.97
C PRO A 166 -4.35 -12.28 13.18
N PRO A 167 -5.09 -13.12 13.91
CA PRO A 167 -6.53 -12.90 14.15
C PRO A 167 -6.86 -11.62 14.94
N ASP A 168 -5.88 -11.09 15.70
CA ASP A 168 -6.01 -9.86 16.47
C ASP A 168 -5.61 -8.61 15.66
N CYS A 169 -5.20 -8.79 14.39
CA CYS A 169 -4.82 -7.71 13.48
C CYS A 169 -5.97 -7.32 12.56
N VAL A 170 -6.04 -6.03 12.24
CA VAL A 170 -6.85 -5.48 11.15
C VAL A 170 -5.93 -4.84 10.14
N VAL A 171 -6.03 -5.25 8.88
CA VAL A 171 -5.30 -4.67 7.75
C VAL A 171 -6.13 -3.55 7.13
N PHE A 172 -5.48 -2.47 6.73
CA PHE A 172 -6.04 -1.43 5.89
C PHE A 172 -5.36 -1.50 4.52
N GLU A 173 -6.18 -1.55 3.46
CA GLU A 173 -5.75 -1.82 2.09
C GLU A 173 -6.66 -1.12 1.08
N ASP A 174 -6.27 -1.07 -0.21
CA ASP A 174 -7.04 -0.46 -1.29
C ASP A 174 -7.11 -1.33 -2.56
N ALA A 175 -6.33 -2.42 -2.59
CA ALA A 175 -6.18 -3.29 -3.76
C ALA A 175 -6.64 -4.73 -3.49
N VAL A 176 -7.15 -5.38 -4.54
CA VAL A 176 -7.63 -6.79 -4.48
C VAL A 176 -6.56 -7.74 -3.96
N TYR A 177 -5.32 -7.62 -4.45
CA TYR A 177 -4.23 -8.50 -4.00
C TYR A 177 -3.86 -8.31 -2.54
N GLY A 178 -4.03 -7.10 -2.00
CA GLY A 178 -3.83 -6.85 -0.58
C GLY A 178 -4.95 -7.41 0.30
N VAL A 179 -6.21 -7.30 -0.13
CA VAL A 179 -7.34 -7.97 0.54
C VAL A 179 -7.11 -9.47 0.61
N GLN A 180 -6.72 -10.09 -0.51
CA GLN A 180 -6.40 -11.53 -0.57
C GLN A 180 -5.22 -11.90 0.35
N ALA A 181 -4.18 -11.07 0.39
CA ALA A 181 -3.03 -11.28 1.27
C ALA A 181 -3.39 -11.18 2.75
N ALA A 182 -4.25 -10.25 3.14
CA ALA A 182 -4.75 -10.11 4.50
C ALA A 182 -5.53 -11.34 4.95
N HIS A 183 -6.45 -11.83 4.12
CA HIS A 183 -7.20 -13.05 4.40
C HIS A 183 -6.30 -14.29 4.44
N ALA A 184 -5.34 -14.40 3.50
CA ALA A 184 -4.37 -15.49 3.52
C ALA A 184 -3.48 -15.47 4.79
N ALA A 185 -3.29 -14.28 5.39
CA ALA A 185 -2.62 -14.11 6.69
C ALA A 185 -3.52 -14.43 7.89
N GLY A 186 -4.82 -14.69 7.69
CA GLY A 186 -5.80 -14.89 8.77
C GLY A 186 -6.18 -13.59 9.49
N MET A 187 -6.08 -12.45 8.81
CA MET A 187 -6.38 -11.12 9.35
C MET A 187 -7.69 -10.58 8.78
N ARG A 188 -8.36 -9.71 9.54
CA ARG A 188 -9.48 -8.90 9.05
C ARG A 188 -8.97 -7.78 8.16
N VAL A 189 -9.79 -7.33 7.19
CA VAL A 189 -9.40 -6.27 6.28
C VAL A 189 -10.48 -5.21 6.07
N VAL A 190 -10.08 -3.95 6.24
CA VAL A 190 -10.84 -2.78 5.83
C VAL A 190 -10.23 -2.26 4.52
N ALA A 191 -11.03 -2.22 3.46
CA ALA A 191 -10.57 -1.78 2.14
C ALA A 191 -11.06 -0.37 1.81
N LEU A 192 -10.16 0.48 1.29
CA LEU A 192 -10.43 1.84 0.84
C LEU A 192 -10.64 1.87 -0.67
N THR A 193 -11.60 2.68 -1.15
CA THR A 193 -11.92 2.77 -2.58
C THR A 193 -11.04 3.78 -3.34
N THR A 194 -9.79 3.89 -2.97
CA THR A 194 -8.80 4.80 -3.58
C THR A 194 -8.26 4.28 -4.91
N SER A 195 -7.92 2.98 -4.99
CA SER A 195 -7.37 2.35 -6.19
C SER A 195 -8.36 1.40 -6.86
N SER A 196 -9.28 0.81 -6.12
CA SER A 196 -10.23 -0.17 -6.63
C SER A 196 -11.67 0.25 -6.35
N SER A 197 -12.60 -0.15 -7.23
CA SER A 197 -14.02 0.13 -6.99
C SER A 197 -14.56 -0.64 -5.78
N ARG A 198 -15.59 -0.10 -5.11
CA ARG A 198 -16.30 -0.79 -4.04
C ARG A 198 -16.72 -2.21 -4.44
N ALA A 199 -17.36 -2.34 -5.61
CA ALA A 199 -17.81 -3.65 -6.10
C ALA A 199 -16.66 -4.64 -6.27
N THR A 200 -15.49 -4.18 -6.73
CA THR A 200 -14.29 -5.01 -6.89
C THR A 200 -13.75 -5.48 -5.53
N LEU A 201 -13.71 -4.60 -4.53
CA LEU A 201 -13.23 -4.93 -3.19
C LEU A 201 -14.19 -5.82 -2.43
N GLU A 202 -15.50 -5.63 -2.59
CA GLU A 202 -16.54 -6.51 -2.04
C GLU A 202 -16.49 -7.90 -2.70
N ALA A 203 -16.25 -7.98 -4.01
CA ALA A 203 -16.05 -9.25 -4.70
C ALA A 203 -14.76 -9.98 -4.25
N ALA A 204 -13.74 -9.24 -3.80
CA ALA A 204 -12.56 -9.79 -3.15
C ALA A 204 -12.81 -10.19 -1.68
N SER A 205 -14.04 -10.04 -1.20
CA SER A 205 -14.49 -10.38 0.16
C SER A 205 -13.90 -9.52 1.28
N ALA A 206 -13.54 -8.24 1.01
CA ALA A 206 -13.12 -7.33 2.08
C ALA A 206 -14.20 -7.29 3.20
N ASP A 207 -13.78 -7.37 4.47
CA ASP A 207 -14.69 -7.42 5.61
C ASP A 207 -15.48 -6.12 5.78
N LEU A 208 -14.89 -5.00 5.36
CA LEU A 208 -15.51 -3.69 5.28
C LEU A 208 -14.90 -2.90 4.11
N VAL A 209 -15.74 -2.20 3.35
CA VAL A 209 -15.28 -1.28 2.30
C VAL A 209 -15.74 0.14 2.63
N VAL A 210 -14.81 1.08 2.66
CA VAL A 210 -15.03 2.51 2.95
C VAL A 210 -14.43 3.39 1.87
N ALA A 211 -14.95 4.59 1.69
CA ALA A 211 -14.36 5.56 0.76
C ALA A 211 -13.13 6.26 1.37
N SER A 212 -13.12 6.43 2.69
CA SER A 212 -11.99 7.02 3.42
C SER A 212 -12.02 6.59 4.88
N PHE A 213 -10.93 6.83 5.61
CA PHE A 213 -10.88 6.58 7.05
C PHE A 213 -11.89 7.41 7.86
N THR A 214 -12.42 8.51 7.30
CA THR A 214 -13.43 9.33 7.99
C THR A 214 -14.71 8.56 8.30
N GLU A 215 -15.08 7.57 7.47
CA GLU A 215 -16.24 6.70 7.71
C GLU A 215 -16.09 5.80 8.95
N LEU A 216 -14.86 5.59 9.42
CA LEU A 216 -14.56 4.79 10.62
C LEU A 216 -14.64 5.62 11.90
N MET A 217 -14.86 6.94 11.79
CA MET A 217 -14.93 7.86 12.93
C MET A 217 -16.39 8.12 13.37
N ALA A 218 -17.36 7.69 12.59
CA ALA A 218 -18.78 7.88 12.84
C ALA A 218 -19.34 6.98 13.95
#